data_f341fc64a80b402d3d3c63e1e40eb49d
#
_entry.id   f341fc64a80b402d3d3c63e1e40eb49d
#
_cell.length_a   1.000
_cell.length_b   1.000
_cell.length_c   1.000
_cell.angle_alpha   90.00
_cell.angle_beta   90.00
_cell.angle_gamma   90.00
#
_symmetry.space_group_name_H-M   'P 1'
#
loop_
_entity.id
_entity.type
_entity.pdbx_description
1 polymer ?
#
loop_
_entity_poly.entity_id
_entity_poly.type
_entity_poly.pdbx_seq_one_letter_code
_entity_poly.pdbx_strand_id
1 'polypeptide(L)'
;MSEYSIFTSESVSEGHPDKMADQISDAVLDAIIADDPHARVAVETLVKTGMAVIAGEVRTNTYVDLEDVVRKVILDIGYNSSDVGFDGASCAVLNGIGKQSIDIAAGVDENGEKELGAGDQGLMFGYATDETDSLMPAPIYFAHRLVERQATLRKSGVLPWLRPDAKSQVTLRYENGKPVAVEAVVLSTQHSPDVTQSDLHEAVMEEIIKPVLPSEWLHKDTKYHINPTGIFIIGGPMGDCGLTGRKIIVDTYGGMARHGGGAFSGKDPSKVDRSAAYAGRYVAKNIVAAGLASKCEIQVSYAIGVAEPTSISVNTFGTGKIADEQIVALIRELFDLRPRGIIEMLDLRRPIYRATASYGHFGRQGFSWENTDKAEALKAAL
;
A
#
# COMPACT_ATOMS: atom_id res chain seq x y z
N MET A 1 -3.43 -35.79 -13.40
CA MET A 1 -4.27 -34.70 -12.87
C MET A 1 -3.39 -33.47 -12.87
N SER A 2 -3.77 -32.39 -13.56
CA SER A 2 -3.02 -31.14 -13.50
C SER A 2 -3.05 -30.64 -12.06
N GLU A 3 -1.88 -30.41 -11.49
CA GLU A 3 -1.74 -29.88 -10.14
C GLU A 3 -2.15 -28.40 -10.21
N TYR A 4 -3.33 -28.05 -9.69
CA TYR A 4 -3.77 -26.66 -9.60
C TYR A 4 -3.80 -26.21 -8.15
N SER A 5 -3.54 -24.93 -7.92
CA SER A 5 -3.68 -24.27 -6.63
C SER A 5 -4.61 -23.07 -6.74
N ILE A 6 -5.15 -22.64 -5.61
CA ILE A 6 -6.02 -21.47 -5.52
C ILE A 6 -5.38 -20.48 -4.57
N PHE A 7 -5.40 -19.20 -4.94
CA PHE A 7 -4.92 -18.13 -4.07
C PHE A 7 -5.88 -16.93 -4.08
N THR A 8 -6.05 -16.32 -2.91
CA THR A 8 -6.99 -15.22 -2.70
C THR A 8 -6.27 -14.02 -2.10
N SER A 9 -6.56 -12.84 -2.63
CA SER A 9 -6.19 -11.57 -2.01
C SER A 9 -7.39 -10.65 -1.91
N GLU A 10 -7.33 -9.73 -0.95
CA GLU A 10 -8.37 -8.73 -0.73
C GLU A 10 -7.81 -7.32 -0.81
N SER A 11 -8.67 -6.35 -1.09
CA SER A 11 -8.38 -4.93 -1.01
C SER A 11 -9.57 -4.15 -0.48
N VAL A 12 -9.31 -2.91 -0.12
CA VAL A 12 -10.33 -1.97 0.36
C VAL A 12 -10.19 -0.62 -0.34
N SER A 13 -11.32 0.10 -0.45
CA SER A 13 -11.34 1.42 -1.09
C SER A 13 -10.69 2.51 -0.23
N GLU A 14 -10.48 3.68 -0.83
CA GLU A 14 -10.01 4.89 -0.12
C GLU A 14 -10.94 5.33 1.02
N GLY A 15 -12.22 4.96 0.96
CA GLY A 15 -13.23 5.28 1.97
C GLY A 15 -13.36 4.24 3.10
N HIS A 16 -12.63 3.14 3.06
CA HIS A 16 -12.55 2.22 4.18
C HIS A 16 -11.94 2.94 5.40
N PRO A 17 -12.46 2.75 6.63
CA PRO A 17 -11.98 3.49 7.81
C PRO A 17 -10.46 3.41 8.04
N ASP A 18 -9.86 2.23 7.92
CA ASP A 18 -8.42 2.07 8.07
C ASP A 18 -7.64 2.83 6.97
N LYS A 19 -8.14 2.83 5.73
CA LYS A 19 -7.49 3.58 4.63
C LYS A 19 -7.73 5.09 4.71
N MET A 20 -8.82 5.53 5.30
CA MET A 20 -9.00 6.94 5.68
C MET A 20 -7.94 7.34 6.70
N ALA A 21 -7.70 6.53 7.72
CA ALA A 21 -6.68 6.79 8.74
C ALA A 21 -5.28 6.85 8.11
N ASP A 22 -4.93 5.91 7.22
CA ASP A 22 -3.66 5.91 6.49
C ASP A 22 -3.48 7.17 5.64
N GLN A 23 -4.53 7.58 4.91
CA GLN A 23 -4.48 8.80 4.08
C GLN A 23 -4.31 10.07 4.90
N ILE A 24 -4.95 10.16 6.08
CA ILE A 24 -4.78 11.29 6.98
C ILE A 24 -3.34 11.35 7.49
N SER A 25 -2.81 10.24 7.97
CA SER A 25 -1.43 10.17 8.48
C SER A 25 -0.40 10.54 7.41
N ASP A 26 -0.57 10.06 6.18
CA ASP A 26 0.31 10.39 5.07
C ASP A 26 0.10 11.81 4.53
N ALA A 27 -1.09 12.37 4.61
CA ALA A 27 -1.32 13.78 4.25
C ALA A 27 -0.66 14.75 5.25
N VAL A 28 -0.65 14.40 6.52
CA VAL A 28 0.11 15.16 7.56
C VAL A 28 1.61 15.08 7.27
N LEU A 29 2.12 13.89 6.95
CA LEU A 29 3.52 13.70 6.55
C LEU A 29 3.86 14.56 5.32
N ASP A 30 3.07 14.49 4.25
CA ASP A 30 3.30 15.26 3.02
C ASP A 30 3.29 16.77 3.27
N ALA A 31 2.35 17.26 4.07
CA ALA A 31 2.26 18.68 4.41
C ALA A 31 3.50 19.19 5.16
N ILE A 32 4.08 18.35 6.02
CA ILE A 32 5.30 18.69 6.76
C ILE A 32 6.53 18.61 5.85
N ILE A 33 6.68 17.53 5.09
CA ILE A 33 7.86 17.30 4.22
C ILE A 33 7.92 18.33 3.08
N ALA A 34 6.80 18.85 2.62
CA ALA A 34 6.77 19.87 1.57
C ALA A 34 7.63 21.11 1.93
N ASP A 35 7.63 21.52 3.19
CA ASP A 35 8.37 22.69 3.69
C ASP A 35 9.65 22.31 4.46
N ASP A 36 9.68 21.10 5.06
CA ASP A 36 10.82 20.57 5.80
C ASP A 36 11.14 19.13 5.38
N PRO A 37 11.92 18.93 4.30
CA PRO A 37 12.27 17.59 3.78
C PRO A 37 13.08 16.72 4.76
N HIS A 38 13.63 17.33 5.83
CA HIS A 38 14.40 16.63 6.86
C HIS A 38 13.62 16.39 8.14
N ALA A 39 12.34 16.72 8.18
CA ALA A 39 11.47 16.47 9.32
C ALA A 39 11.46 14.99 9.72
N ARG A 40 11.27 14.76 11.01
CA ARG A 40 11.01 13.43 11.57
C ARG A 40 9.53 13.35 11.93
N VAL A 41 8.84 12.41 11.35
CA VAL A 41 7.39 12.27 11.46
C VAL A 41 7.03 10.81 11.73
N ALA A 42 6.26 10.59 12.77
CA ALA A 42 5.59 9.34 13.07
C ALA A 42 4.18 9.69 13.57
N VAL A 43 3.20 9.70 12.67
CA VAL A 43 1.82 10.11 12.97
C VAL A 43 0.87 8.97 12.69
N GLU A 44 0.07 8.64 13.67
CA GLU A 44 -0.98 7.65 13.62
C GLU A 44 -2.34 8.33 13.76
N THR A 45 -3.35 7.75 13.13
CA THR A 45 -4.71 8.29 13.11
C THR A 45 -5.69 7.22 13.54
N LEU A 46 -6.68 7.62 14.34
CA LEU A 46 -7.88 6.85 14.63
C LEU A 46 -9.09 7.63 14.11
N VAL A 47 -9.98 6.95 13.39
CA VAL A 47 -11.26 7.52 12.97
C VAL A 47 -12.41 6.67 13.49
N LYS A 48 -13.46 7.33 14.00
CA LYS A 48 -14.70 6.71 14.44
C LYS A 48 -15.84 7.73 14.24
N THR A 49 -17.07 7.30 14.36
CA THR A 49 -18.26 8.15 14.19
C THR A 49 -18.06 9.56 14.71
N GLY A 50 -18.08 10.55 13.82
CA GLY A 50 -18.00 11.96 14.16
C GLY A 50 -16.65 12.48 14.66
N MET A 51 -15.55 11.68 14.63
CA MET A 51 -14.24 12.15 15.10
C MET A 51 -13.08 11.55 14.34
N ALA A 52 -11.99 12.32 14.24
CA ALA A 52 -10.65 11.90 13.89
C ALA A 52 -9.67 12.29 14.99
N VAL A 53 -8.81 11.38 15.40
CA VAL A 53 -7.75 11.59 16.39
C VAL A 53 -6.43 11.36 15.71
N ILE A 54 -5.54 12.36 15.71
CA ILE A 54 -4.16 12.23 15.25
C ILE A 54 -3.25 12.26 16.47
N ALA A 55 -2.31 11.32 16.53
CA ALA A 55 -1.35 11.19 17.63
C ALA A 55 0.01 10.77 17.10
N GLY A 56 1.06 10.96 17.88
CA GLY A 56 2.42 10.58 17.52
C GLY A 56 3.45 11.64 17.84
N GLU A 57 4.60 11.56 17.20
CA GLU A 57 5.73 12.44 17.44
C GLU A 57 6.22 13.09 16.14
N VAL A 58 6.47 14.39 16.21
CA VAL A 58 6.99 15.19 15.09
C VAL A 58 8.15 16.05 15.56
N ARG A 59 9.22 16.10 14.76
CA ARG A 59 10.30 17.07 14.86
C ARG A 59 10.44 17.79 13.52
N THR A 60 10.07 19.05 13.49
CA THR A 60 10.09 19.89 12.29
C THR A 60 10.30 21.36 12.64
N ASN A 61 10.74 22.14 11.66
CA ASN A 61 10.88 23.58 11.73
C ASN A 61 9.71 24.34 11.07
N THR A 62 8.73 23.60 10.51
CA THR A 62 7.57 24.22 9.86
C THR A 62 6.31 24.15 10.73
N TYR A 63 5.34 25.00 10.41
CA TYR A 63 4.00 24.96 10.96
C TYR A 63 3.01 24.43 9.91
N VAL A 64 2.17 23.50 10.31
CA VAL A 64 1.09 22.97 9.47
C VAL A 64 -0.23 23.06 10.23
N ASP A 65 -1.27 23.55 9.59
CA ASP A 65 -2.62 23.46 10.11
C ASP A 65 -3.14 22.03 9.95
N LEU A 66 -2.96 21.25 11.00
CA LEU A 66 -3.27 19.82 10.99
C LEU A 66 -4.78 19.57 10.90
N GLU A 67 -5.61 20.46 11.45
CA GLU A 67 -7.06 20.33 11.37
C GLU A 67 -7.53 20.48 9.92
N ASP A 68 -7.04 21.48 9.21
CA ASP A 68 -7.37 21.69 7.79
C ASP A 68 -6.91 20.51 6.92
N VAL A 69 -5.71 19.95 7.17
CA VAL A 69 -5.23 18.76 6.46
C VAL A 69 -6.16 17.58 6.68
N VAL A 70 -6.54 17.29 7.93
CA VAL A 70 -7.43 16.17 8.25
C VAL A 70 -8.79 16.33 7.57
N ARG A 71 -9.43 17.51 7.70
CA ARG A 71 -10.73 17.80 7.10
C ARG A 71 -10.70 17.66 5.58
N LYS A 72 -9.67 18.21 4.96
CA LYS A 72 -9.49 18.13 3.51
C LYS A 72 -9.42 16.68 3.02
N VAL A 73 -8.67 15.81 3.69
CA VAL A 73 -8.58 14.39 3.32
C VAL A 73 -9.95 13.71 3.40
N ILE A 74 -10.68 13.92 4.48
CA ILE A 74 -12.00 13.32 4.68
C ILE A 74 -12.98 13.78 3.60
N LEU A 75 -13.01 15.07 3.28
CA LEU A 75 -13.85 15.64 2.24
C LEU A 75 -13.47 15.15 0.83
N ASP A 76 -12.16 15.08 0.53
CA ASP A 76 -11.65 14.57 -0.77
C ASP A 76 -12.02 13.10 -1.01
N ILE A 77 -12.11 12.28 0.05
CA ILE A 77 -12.58 10.90 -0.01
C ILE A 77 -14.08 10.86 -0.37
N GLY A 78 -14.86 11.86 0.05
CA GLY A 78 -16.29 11.95 -0.21
C GLY A 78 -17.17 11.81 1.01
N TYR A 79 -16.60 11.91 2.22
CA TYR A 79 -17.35 11.98 3.47
C TYR A 79 -17.69 13.45 3.80
N ASN A 80 -18.78 13.93 3.25
CA ASN A 80 -19.18 15.34 3.22
C ASN A 80 -20.55 15.62 3.84
N SER A 81 -21.19 14.63 4.44
CA SER A 81 -22.45 14.77 5.18
C SER A 81 -22.72 13.59 6.10
N SER A 82 -23.58 13.79 7.09
CA SER A 82 -24.09 12.72 7.95
C SER A 82 -24.82 11.61 7.19
N ASP A 83 -25.41 11.93 6.03
CA ASP A 83 -26.13 10.95 5.20
C ASP A 83 -25.20 9.90 4.60
N VAL A 84 -23.92 10.26 4.38
CA VAL A 84 -22.87 9.34 3.92
C VAL A 84 -22.25 8.57 5.09
N GLY A 85 -22.54 8.98 6.33
CA GLY A 85 -22.05 8.33 7.56
C GLY A 85 -20.88 9.03 8.24
N PHE A 86 -20.31 10.08 7.62
CA PHE A 86 -19.26 10.90 8.20
C PHE A 86 -19.20 12.26 7.49
N ASP A 87 -18.91 13.32 8.24
CA ASP A 87 -18.82 14.67 7.68
C ASP A 87 -17.50 15.34 8.09
N GLY A 88 -16.61 15.49 7.11
CA GLY A 88 -15.29 16.12 7.31
C GLY A 88 -15.37 17.60 7.70
N ALA A 89 -16.46 18.30 7.34
CA ALA A 89 -16.62 19.70 7.69
C ALA A 89 -16.95 19.93 9.16
N SER A 90 -17.64 18.96 9.80
CA SER A 90 -18.17 19.13 11.16
C SER A 90 -17.66 18.11 12.18
N CYS A 91 -16.89 17.10 11.78
CA CYS A 91 -16.34 16.12 12.72
C CYS A 91 -15.38 16.75 13.73
N ALA A 92 -15.26 16.14 14.91
CA ALA A 92 -14.23 16.51 15.86
C ALA A 92 -12.84 16.10 15.34
N VAL A 93 -11.85 16.99 15.43
CA VAL A 93 -10.45 16.68 15.17
C VAL A 93 -9.68 16.87 16.47
N LEU A 94 -9.13 15.78 16.99
CA LEU A 94 -8.35 15.77 18.22
C LEU A 94 -6.87 15.59 17.87
N ASN A 95 -6.04 16.49 18.41
CA ASN A 95 -4.61 16.50 18.16
C ASN A 95 -3.83 16.11 19.42
N GLY A 96 -3.18 14.93 19.38
CA GLY A 96 -2.29 14.41 20.41
C GLY A 96 -0.83 14.29 19.92
N ILE A 97 -0.42 15.07 18.91
CA ILE A 97 0.96 15.05 18.42
C ILE A 97 1.89 15.76 19.40
N GLY A 98 2.94 15.05 19.82
CA GLY A 98 3.99 15.54 20.68
C GLY A 98 5.33 15.75 19.97
N LYS A 99 6.35 16.09 20.74
CA LYS A 99 7.74 16.21 20.23
C LYS A 99 8.44 14.85 20.31
N GLN A 100 9.29 14.56 19.31
CA GLN A 100 10.13 13.36 19.32
C GLN A 100 11.06 13.33 20.55
N SER A 101 11.27 12.14 21.14
CA SER A 101 12.22 11.92 22.22
C SER A 101 13.64 12.29 21.81
N ILE A 102 14.35 13.02 22.68
CA ILE A 102 15.75 13.42 22.49
C ILE A 102 16.67 12.18 22.45
N ASP A 103 16.38 11.16 23.24
CA ASP A 103 17.21 9.95 23.33
C ASP A 103 17.18 9.14 22.03
N ILE A 104 16.02 9.04 21.40
CA ILE A 104 15.88 8.36 20.09
C ILE A 104 16.63 9.17 19.02
N ALA A 105 16.48 10.49 19.00
CA ALA A 105 17.16 11.36 18.04
C ALA A 105 18.70 11.21 18.13
N ALA A 106 19.27 11.21 19.31
CA ALA A 106 20.72 11.09 19.53
C ALA A 106 21.28 9.74 19.04
N GLY A 107 20.46 8.67 19.09
CA GLY A 107 20.88 7.34 18.65
C GLY A 107 20.88 7.13 17.14
N VAL A 108 20.08 7.89 16.40
CA VAL A 108 19.77 7.64 14.99
C VAL A 108 20.30 8.72 14.06
N ASP A 109 20.35 10.00 14.52
CA ASP A 109 20.68 11.12 13.67
C ASP A 109 22.17 11.15 13.27
N GLU A 110 22.38 11.66 12.07
CA GLU A 110 23.70 11.94 11.50
C GLU A 110 24.41 13.05 12.29
N ASN A 111 25.65 12.82 12.68
CA ASN A 111 26.47 13.85 13.33
C ASN A 111 27.92 13.71 12.85
N GLY A 112 28.40 14.58 11.99
CA GLY A 112 29.77 14.72 11.51
C GLY A 112 30.63 13.48 11.25
N GLU A 113 30.61 12.50 12.13
CA GLU A 113 31.37 11.24 12.06
C GLU A 113 30.47 9.99 11.97
N LYS A 114 29.17 10.13 12.28
CA LYS A 114 28.21 9.04 12.30
C LYS A 114 27.24 9.17 11.15
N GLU A 115 27.18 8.15 10.29
CA GLU A 115 26.19 8.01 9.24
C GLU A 115 24.79 7.77 9.82
N LEU A 116 23.74 8.17 9.07
CA LEU A 116 22.35 7.93 9.42
C LEU A 116 22.11 6.43 9.64
N GLY A 117 21.87 6.04 10.88
CA GLY A 117 21.52 4.67 11.24
C GLY A 117 20.05 4.37 11.04
N ALA A 118 19.69 3.09 11.06
CA ALA A 118 18.30 2.68 11.06
C ALA A 118 17.56 3.21 12.30
N GLY A 119 16.34 3.74 12.10
CA GLY A 119 15.54 4.34 13.18
C GLY A 119 14.99 3.32 14.16
N ASP A 120 14.98 2.04 13.79
CA ASP A 120 14.57 0.91 14.62
C ASP A 120 15.25 -0.37 14.12
N GLN A 121 15.20 -1.41 14.94
CA GLN A 121 15.43 -2.79 14.49
C GLN A 121 14.23 -3.24 13.64
N GLY A 122 14.46 -4.17 12.71
CA GLY A 122 13.35 -4.74 11.95
C GLY A 122 13.80 -5.57 10.77
N LEU A 123 12.84 -6.22 10.13
CA LEU A 123 13.03 -6.94 8.89
C LEU A 123 11.92 -6.56 7.91
N MET A 124 12.27 -6.38 6.66
CA MET A 124 11.37 -5.93 5.59
C MET A 124 11.49 -6.87 4.40
N PHE A 125 10.39 -7.01 3.67
CA PHE A 125 10.33 -7.85 2.47
C PHE A 125 9.99 -7.02 1.26
N GLY A 126 10.64 -7.35 0.14
CA GLY A 126 10.24 -6.93 -1.19
C GLY A 126 9.89 -8.14 -2.04
N TYR A 127 8.97 -7.97 -2.99
CA TYR A 127 8.54 -9.06 -3.87
C TYR A 127 8.21 -8.55 -5.27
N ALA A 128 8.44 -9.40 -6.26
CA ALA A 128 7.97 -9.22 -7.63
C ALA A 128 7.72 -10.58 -8.28
N THR A 129 6.79 -10.62 -9.23
CA THR A 129 6.45 -11.80 -10.04
C THR A 129 6.00 -11.36 -11.42
N ASP A 130 6.25 -12.17 -12.44
CA ASP A 130 5.88 -11.92 -13.83
C ASP A 130 4.40 -12.24 -14.15
N GLU A 131 3.53 -12.18 -13.14
CA GLU A 131 2.10 -12.49 -13.28
C GLU A 131 1.28 -11.35 -13.93
N THR A 132 1.76 -10.12 -13.80
CA THR A 132 1.13 -8.91 -14.37
C THR A 132 2.19 -7.98 -14.95
N ASP A 133 1.80 -7.05 -15.83
CA ASP A 133 2.70 -6.07 -16.43
C ASP A 133 3.40 -5.17 -15.39
N SER A 134 2.76 -4.95 -14.25
CA SER A 134 3.35 -4.22 -13.12
C SER A 134 4.30 -5.05 -12.27
N LEU A 135 4.48 -6.34 -12.60
CA LEU A 135 5.24 -7.33 -11.84
C LEU A 135 4.73 -7.51 -10.40
N MET A 136 3.41 -7.44 -10.23
CA MET A 136 2.68 -7.71 -8.99
C MET A 136 1.96 -9.06 -9.05
N PRO A 137 1.70 -9.69 -7.89
CA PRO A 137 0.80 -10.84 -7.83
C PRO A 137 -0.60 -10.48 -8.36
N ALA A 138 -1.13 -11.31 -9.26
CA ALA A 138 -2.40 -11.04 -9.91
C ALA A 138 -3.60 -10.88 -8.96
N PRO A 139 -3.76 -11.68 -7.88
CA PRO A 139 -4.92 -11.54 -7.01
C PRO A 139 -5.02 -10.16 -6.34
N ILE A 140 -3.92 -9.65 -5.76
CA ILE A 140 -3.93 -8.32 -5.13
C ILE A 140 -4.01 -7.21 -6.16
N TYR A 141 -3.38 -7.36 -7.31
CA TYR A 141 -3.45 -6.40 -8.40
C TYR A 141 -4.90 -6.16 -8.82
N PHE A 142 -5.65 -7.23 -9.11
CA PHE A 142 -7.06 -7.10 -9.50
C PHE A 142 -7.97 -6.67 -8.35
N ALA A 143 -7.70 -7.12 -7.12
CA ALA A 143 -8.45 -6.65 -5.96
C ALA A 143 -8.35 -5.12 -5.80
N HIS A 144 -7.15 -4.54 -5.97
CA HIS A 144 -6.97 -3.07 -5.99
C HIS A 144 -7.75 -2.41 -7.13
N ARG A 145 -7.66 -2.93 -8.35
CA ARG A 145 -8.33 -2.34 -9.52
C ARG A 145 -9.84 -2.30 -9.37
N LEU A 146 -10.46 -3.31 -8.72
CA LEU A 146 -11.90 -3.33 -8.45
C LEU A 146 -12.35 -2.17 -7.58
N VAL A 147 -11.68 -1.93 -6.44
CA VAL A 147 -12.06 -0.84 -5.54
C VAL A 147 -11.63 0.54 -6.05
N GLU A 148 -10.57 0.63 -6.82
CA GLU A 148 -10.18 1.86 -7.52
C GLU A 148 -11.19 2.23 -8.61
N ARG A 149 -11.69 1.25 -9.38
CA ARG A 149 -12.76 1.45 -10.36
C ARG A 149 -14.05 1.92 -9.70
N GLN A 150 -14.42 1.31 -8.55
CA GLN A 150 -15.56 1.74 -7.75
C GLN A 150 -15.45 3.24 -7.38
N ALA A 151 -14.31 3.67 -6.86
CA ALA A 151 -14.08 5.06 -6.49
C ALA A 151 -14.12 6.01 -7.70
N THR A 152 -13.59 5.57 -8.85
CA THR A 152 -13.61 6.33 -10.09
C THR A 152 -15.04 6.57 -10.57
N LEU A 153 -15.87 5.54 -10.60
CA LEU A 153 -17.29 5.65 -11.02
C LEU A 153 -18.13 6.49 -10.06
N ARG A 154 -17.84 6.40 -8.77
CA ARG A 154 -18.45 7.23 -7.74
C ARG A 154 -18.10 8.71 -7.93
N LYS A 155 -16.81 9.03 -8.03
CA LYS A 155 -16.31 10.41 -8.13
C LYS A 155 -16.67 11.08 -9.46
N SER A 156 -16.74 10.31 -10.53
CA SER A 156 -17.18 10.82 -11.85
C SER A 156 -18.70 10.99 -11.97
N GLY A 157 -19.49 10.51 -10.99
CA GLY A 157 -20.94 10.57 -11.02
C GLY A 157 -21.62 9.61 -12.00
N VAL A 158 -20.88 8.64 -12.57
CA VAL A 158 -21.46 7.60 -13.43
C VAL A 158 -22.39 6.68 -12.63
N LEU A 159 -21.98 6.32 -11.41
CA LEU A 159 -22.81 5.60 -10.44
C LEU A 159 -22.97 6.46 -9.18
N PRO A 160 -23.87 7.46 -9.19
CA PRO A 160 -23.95 8.47 -8.12
C PRO A 160 -24.45 7.94 -6.77
N TRP A 161 -25.04 6.75 -6.77
CA TRP A 161 -25.50 6.07 -5.57
C TRP A 161 -24.37 5.31 -4.83
N LEU A 162 -23.19 5.17 -5.42
CA LEU A 162 -22.02 4.62 -4.73
C LEU A 162 -21.56 5.54 -3.61
N ARG A 163 -21.18 4.95 -2.48
CA ARG A 163 -20.59 5.64 -1.33
C ARG A 163 -19.14 5.22 -1.13
N PRO A 164 -18.35 5.94 -0.29
CA PRO A 164 -16.90 5.79 -0.26
C PRO A 164 -16.37 4.43 0.18
N ASP A 165 -17.07 3.73 1.10
CA ASP A 165 -16.58 2.47 1.67
C ASP A 165 -16.85 1.27 0.74
N ALA A 166 -15.81 0.51 0.47
CA ALA A 166 -15.92 -0.73 -0.31
C ALA A 166 -14.77 -1.71 0.02
N LYS A 167 -15.05 -3.00 -0.21
CA LYS A 167 -14.08 -4.08 -0.08
C LYS A 167 -14.18 -4.99 -1.30
N SER A 168 -13.05 -5.50 -1.75
CA SER A 168 -12.96 -6.51 -2.81
C SER A 168 -12.14 -7.70 -2.37
N GLN A 169 -12.41 -8.85 -2.98
CA GLN A 169 -11.61 -10.05 -2.84
C GLN A 169 -11.61 -10.79 -4.19
N VAL A 170 -10.43 -11.24 -4.61
CA VAL A 170 -10.27 -11.99 -5.87
C VAL A 170 -9.57 -13.31 -5.58
N THR A 171 -10.20 -14.39 -5.98
CA THR A 171 -9.68 -15.77 -5.89
C THR A 171 -9.32 -16.25 -7.29
N LEU A 172 -8.05 -16.55 -7.51
CA LEU A 172 -7.54 -17.05 -8.78
C LEU A 172 -7.10 -18.49 -8.68
N ARG A 173 -7.34 -19.24 -9.75
CA ARG A 173 -6.76 -20.56 -9.98
C ARG A 173 -5.44 -20.44 -10.69
N TYR A 174 -4.46 -21.20 -10.21
CA TYR A 174 -3.11 -21.30 -10.77
C TYR A 174 -2.87 -22.69 -11.33
N GLU A 175 -2.32 -22.75 -12.53
CA GLU A 175 -1.82 -23.99 -13.16
C GLU A 175 -0.37 -23.78 -13.56
N ASN A 176 0.51 -24.71 -13.18
CA ASN A 176 1.96 -24.59 -13.42
C ASN A 176 2.56 -23.23 -12.93
N GLY A 177 2.06 -22.74 -11.79
CA GLY A 177 2.55 -21.50 -11.18
C GLY A 177 2.09 -20.20 -11.85
N LYS A 178 1.17 -20.25 -12.83
CA LYS A 178 0.59 -19.09 -13.53
C LYS A 178 -0.92 -18.98 -13.24
N PRO A 179 -1.45 -17.76 -13.04
CA PRO A 179 -2.89 -17.55 -12.91
C PRO A 179 -3.59 -17.82 -14.25
N VAL A 180 -4.68 -18.58 -14.23
CA VAL A 180 -5.39 -19.02 -15.45
C VAL A 180 -6.89 -18.76 -15.42
N ALA A 181 -7.51 -18.62 -14.26
CA ALA A 181 -8.94 -18.42 -14.14
C ALA A 181 -9.32 -17.69 -12.85
N VAL A 182 -10.47 -17.01 -12.88
CA VAL A 182 -11.10 -16.42 -11.70
C VAL A 182 -12.11 -17.41 -11.12
N GLU A 183 -11.86 -17.89 -9.91
CA GLU A 183 -12.76 -18.79 -9.20
C GLU A 183 -13.88 -18.04 -8.47
N ALA A 184 -13.53 -16.92 -7.82
CA ALA A 184 -14.50 -16.12 -7.10
C ALA A 184 -14.12 -14.64 -7.07
N VAL A 185 -15.14 -13.78 -7.08
CA VAL A 185 -15.03 -12.34 -6.84
C VAL A 185 -16.01 -11.96 -5.74
N VAL A 186 -15.52 -11.28 -4.70
CA VAL A 186 -16.37 -10.62 -3.71
C VAL A 186 -16.21 -9.11 -3.90
N LEU A 187 -17.31 -8.39 -3.99
CA LEU A 187 -17.33 -6.93 -3.96
C LEU A 187 -18.46 -6.46 -3.04
N SER A 188 -18.10 -5.86 -1.93
CA SER A 188 -19.04 -5.19 -1.03
C SER A 188 -18.83 -3.68 -1.14
N THR A 189 -19.86 -2.96 -1.54
CA THR A 189 -19.81 -1.50 -1.70
C THR A 189 -20.93 -0.82 -0.96
N GLN A 190 -20.59 0.23 -0.22
CA GLN A 190 -21.55 1.13 0.41
C GLN A 190 -22.33 1.88 -0.68
N HIS A 191 -23.62 2.06 -0.44
CA HIS A 191 -24.55 2.67 -1.40
C HIS A 191 -25.62 3.54 -0.72
N SER A 192 -26.25 4.41 -1.49
CA SER A 192 -27.44 5.15 -1.04
C SER A 192 -28.67 4.22 -0.93
N PRO A 193 -29.69 4.60 -0.16
CA PRO A 193 -30.91 3.79 -0.05
C PRO A 193 -31.74 3.77 -1.36
N ASP A 194 -31.42 4.61 -2.34
CA ASP A 194 -32.26 4.84 -3.53
C ASP A 194 -32.05 3.79 -4.63
N VAL A 195 -30.97 3.00 -4.56
CA VAL A 195 -30.67 1.96 -5.55
C VAL A 195 -31.30 0.62 -5.13
N THR A 196 -31.91 -0.08 -6.07
CA THR A 196 -32.39 -1.45 -5.84
C THR A 196 -31.23 -2.45 -5.83
N GLN A 197 -31.38 -3.57 -5.15
CA GLN A 197 -30.34 -4.63 -5.14
C GLN A 197 -30.10 -5.19 -6.55
N SER A 198 -31.14 -5.29 -7.38
CA SER A 198 -31.01 -5.74 -8.77
C SER A 198 -30.15 -4.80 -9.61
N ASP A 199 -30.45 -3.50 -9.56
CA ASP A 199 -29.71 -2.49 -10.33
C ASP A 199 -28.26 -2.37 -9.82
N LEU A 200 -28.05 -2.48 -8.50
CA LEU A 200 -26.72 -2.51 -7.90
C LEU A 200 -25.90 -3.70 -8.40
N HIS A 201 -26.47 -4.90 -8.38
CA HIS A 201 -25.79 -6.11 -8.83
C HIS A 201 -25.43 -6.03 -10.32
N GLU A 202 -26.36 -5.60 -11.16
CA GLU A 202 -26.12 -5.42 -12.58
C GLU A 202 -25.04 -4.39 -12.87
N ALA A 203 -25.13 -3.21 -12.24
CA ALA A 203 -24.14 -2.14 -12.44
C ALA A 203 -22.75 -2.53 -11.93
N VAL A 204 -22.63 -3.20 -10.77
CA VAL A 204 -21.36 -3.68 -10.27
C VAL A 204 -20.73 -4.71 -11.21
N MET A 205 -21.55 -5.63 -11.74
CA MET A 205 -21.08 -6.63 -12.70
C MET A 205 -20.57 -5.97 -13.98
N GLU A 206 -21.37 -5.10 -14.60
CA GLU A 206 -21.11 -4.55 -15.95
C GLU A 206 -20.08 -3.41 -15.91
N GLU A 207 -20.11 -2.56 -14.88
CA GLU A 207 -19.28 -1.35 -14.83
C GLU A 207 -18.00 -1.50 -14.00
N ILE A 208 -17.94 -2.50 -13.10
CA ILE A 208 -16.79 -2.68 -12.22
C ILE A 208 -16.08 -4.00 -12.51
N ILE A 209 -16.76 -5.15 -12.38
CA ILE A 209 -16.11 -6.47 -12.41
C ILE A 209 -15.62 -6.81 -13.83
N LYS A 210 -16.50 -6.81 -14.81
CA LYS A 210 -16.16 -7.20 -16.18
C LYS A 210 -15.10 -6.30 -16.84
N PRO A 211 -15.10 -4.97 -16.65
CA PRO A 211 -14.07 -4.11 -17.23
C PRO A 211 -12.69 -4.24 -16.59
N VAL A 212 -12.60 -4.78 -15.35
CA VAL A 212 -11.36 -4.89 -14.61
C VAL A 212 -10.69 -6.25 -14.79
N LEU A 213 -11.48 -7.33 -14.81
CA LEU A 213 -10.94 -8.68 -14.87
C LEU A 213 -10.76 -9.16 -16.32
N PRO A 214 -9.69 -9.92 -16.63
CA PRO A 214 -9.50 -10.50 -17.95
C PRO A 214 -10.69 -11.38 -18.34
N SER A 215 -11.31 -11.09 -19.47
CA SER A 215 -12.53 -11.80 -19.92
C SER A 215 -12.27 -13.29 -20.14
N GLU A 216 -11.07 -13.67 -20.55
CA GLU A 216 -10.63 -15.05 -20.77
C GLU A 216 -10.46 -15.85 -19.48
N TRP A 217 -10.35 -15.18 -18.31
CA TRP A 217 -10.28 -15.82 -17.01
C TRP A 217 -11.65 -15.99 -16.36
N LEU A 218 -12.68 -15.30 -16.89
CA LEU A 218 -14.06 -15.43 -16.42
C LEU A 218 -14.73 -16.62 -17.13
N HIS A 219 -15.31 -17.53 -16.35
CA HIS A 219 -15.99 -18.70 -16.89
C HIS A 219 -17.35 -18.94 -16.21
N LYS A 220 -18.14 -19.87 -16.73
CA LYS A 220 -19.52 -20.12 -16.27
C LYS A 220 -19.64 -20.49 -14.78
N ASP A 221 -18.57 -21.04 -14.20
CA ASP A 221 -18.55 -21.48 -12.81
C ASP A 221 -17.89 -20.44 -11.87
N THR A 222 -17.43 -19.28 -12.40
CA THR A 222 -16.94 -18.16 -11.60
C THR A 222 -18.04 -17.68 -10.66
N LYS A 223 -17.74 -17.60 -9.36
CA LYS A 223 -18.68 -17.17 -8.33
C LYS A 223 -18.59 -15.66 -8.09
N TYR A 224 -19.73 -14.99 -8.11
CA TYR A 224 -19.82 -13.55 -7.83
C TYR A 224 -20.63 -13.30 -6.57
N HIS A 225 -20.00 -12.64 -5.59
CA HIS A 225 -20.60 -12.26 -4.31
C HIS A 225 -20.63 -10.73 -4.21
N ILE A 226 -21.72 -10.13 -4.71
CA ILE A 226 -21.92 -8.68 -4.71
C ILE A 226 -22.86 -8.34 -3.55
N ASN A 227 -22.39 -7.52 -2.59
CA ASN A 227 -23.12 -7.20 -1.37
C ASN A 227 -23.86 -8.42 -0.78
N PRO A 228 -23.16 -9.51 -0.44
CA PRO A 228 -23.80 -10.77 -0.07
C PRO A 228 -24.67 -10.70 1.18
N THR A 229 -24.53 -9.66 1.99
CA THR A 229 -25.42 -9.37 3.15
C THR A 229 -26.65 -8.56 2.76
N GLY A 230 -26.78 -8.15 1.49
CA GLY A 230 -27.86 -7.37 0.94
C GLY A 230 -27.60 -5.87 1.04
N ILE A 231 -27.90 -5.25 2.16
CA ILE A 231 -27.83 -3.79 2.33
C ILE A 231 -26.49 -3.37 2.95
N PHE A 232 -25.84 -2.35 2.33
CA PHE A 232 -24.64 -1.72 2.88
C PHE A 232 -24.76 -0.19 2.79
N ILE A 233 -25.68 0.40 3.55
CA ILE A 233 -25.92 1.84 3.63
C ILE A 233 -25.03 2.47 4.72
N ILE A 234 -24.90 1.82 5.87
CA ILE A 234 -24.02 2.26 6.96
C ILE A 234 -22.63 1.69 6.72
N GLY A 235 -21.66 2.57 6.51
CA GLY A 235 -20.26 2.23 6.28
C GLY A 235 -19.33 3.33 6.73
N GLY A 236 -18.04 3.21 6.38
CA GLY A 236 -17.03 4.15 6.82
C GLY A 236 -16.87 4.18 8.35
N PRO A 237 -16.37 5.28 8.93
CA PRO A 237 -16.14 5.39 10.38
C PRO A 237 -17.40 5.27 11.24
N MET A 238 -18.58 5.44 10.66
CA MET A 238 -19.84 5.18 11.35
C MET A 238 -20.05 3.68 11.59
N GLY A 239 -19.71 2.85 10.61
CA GLY A 239 -19.84 1.40 10.70
C GLY A 239 -18.74 0.77 11.54
N ASP A 240 -17.49 1.13 11.31
CA ASP A 240 -16.33 0.51 11.96
C ASP A 240 -15.26 1.55 12.30
N CYS A 241 -14.41 1.24 13.28
CA CYS A 241 -13.26 2.06 13.67
C CYS A 241 -12.11 1.85 12.69
N GLY A 242 -11.47 2.96 12.27
CA GLY A 242 -10.27 2.92 11.45
C GLY A 242 -9.02 3.33 12.21
N LEU A 243 -7.90 2.69 11.94
CA LEU A 243 -6.59 3.03 12.48
C LEU A 243 -5.52 2.91 11.40
N THR A 244 -4.52 3.78 11.49
CA THR A 244 -3.31 3.70 10.66
C THR A 244 -2.62 2.36 10.84
N GLY A 245 -2.18 1.76 9.73
CA GLY A 245 -1.35 0.55 9.76
C GLY A 245 -2.10 -0.75 10.00
N ARG A 246 -3.43 -0.79 9.83
CA ARG A 246 -4.23 -2.02 9.97
C ARG A 246 -4.52 -2.74 8.65
N LYS A 247 -3.94 -2.29 7.54
CA LYS A 247 -4.11 -2.90 6.21
C LYS A 247 -2.76 -3.21 5.54
N ILE A 248 -1.76 -3.61 6.34
CA ILE A 248 -0.37 -3.82 5.90
C ILE A 248 -0.24 -4.88 4.80
N ILE A 249 -1.09 -5.88 4.77
CA ILE A 249 -1.09 -6.93 3.73
C ILE A 249 -1.74 -6.40 2.45
N VAL A 250 -2.80 -5.61 2.55
CA VAL A 250 -3.41 -4.87 1.43
C VAL A 250 -2.42 -3.87 0.83
N ASP A 251 -1.66 -3.19 1.67
CA ASP A 251 -0.65 -2.21 1.26
C ASP A 251 0.51 -2.82 0.47
N THR A 252 0.75 -4.12 0.61
CA THR A 252 1.90 -4.81 0.06
C THR A 252 1.50 -5.84 -1.02
N TYR A 253 1.54 -7.13 -0.74
CA TYR A 253 1.44 -8.17 -1.77
C TYR A 253 0.23 -9.10 -1.60
N GLY A 254 -0.76 -8.73 -0.78
CA GLY A 254 -2.00 -9.49 -0.59
C GLY A 254 -1.81 -10.90 -0.02
N GLY A 255 -0.73 -11.12 0.71
CA GLY A 255 -0.39 -12.42 1.31
C GLY A 255 0.49 -13.33 0.42
N MET A 256 0.83 -12.92 -0.81
CA MET A 256 1.68 -13.73 -1.70
C MET A 256 3.14 -13.75 -1.23
N ALA A 257 3.61 -12.69 -0.59
CA ALA A 257 4.94 -12.58 0.01
C ALA A 257 4.85 -12.52 1.54
N ARG A 258 5.96 -12.78 2.18
CA ARG A 258 6.13 -12.56 3.62
C ARG A 258 6.05 -11.06 3.95
N HIS A 259 5.79 -10.73 5.21
CA HIS A 259 5.72 -9.36 5.70
C HIS A 259 6.49 -9.23 7.02
N GLY A 260 7.21 -8.12 7.19
CA GLY A 260 7.98 -7.86 8.40
C GLY A 260 7.17 -7.34 9.59
N GLY A 261 5.92 -6.91 9.34
CA GLY A 261 5.00 -6.40 10.36
C GLY A 261 4.96 -4.88 10.48
N GLY A 262 5.92 -4.14 9.91
CA GLY A 262 5.95 -2.67 9.95
C GLY A 262 4.90 -2.03 9.05
N ALA A 263 4.14 -1.07 9.58
CA ALA A 263 3.24 -0.22 8.80
C ALA A 263 4.01 0.93 8.14
N PHE A 264 3.46 1.48 7.05
CA PHE A 264 4.10 2.52 6.24
C PHE A 264 3.56 3.91 6.54
N SER A 265 2.24 4.08 6.47
CA SER A 265 1.60 5.40 6.52
C SER A 265 1.92 6.17 7.80
N GLY A 266 2.13 7.48 7.65
CA GLY A 266 2.50 8.39 8.74
C GLY A 266 3.97 8.40 9.12
N LYS A 267 4.81 7.56 8.52
CA LYS A 267 6.26 7.45 8.79
C LYS A 267 7.06 8.16 7.71
N ASP A 268 7.97 9.05 8.11
CA ASP A 268 8.95 9.67 7.20
C ASP A 268 10.00 8.63 6.73
N PRO A 269 10.75 8.91 5.63
CA PRO A 269 11.62 7.91 5.01
C PRO A 269 12.86 7.50 5.84
N SER A 270 13.12 8.13 6.98
CA SER A 270 14.16 7.64 7.92
C SER A 270 13.74 6.36 8.63
N LYS A 271 12.45 6.03 8.65
CA LYS A 271 11.92 4.79 9.20
C LYS A 271 12.06 3.66 8.17
N VAL A 272 12.94 2.71 8.47
CA VAL A 272 13.26 1.58 7.58
C VAL A 272 12.07 0.66 7.33
N ASP A 273 11.09 0.61 8.22
CA ASP A 273 9.81 -0.09 7.99
C ASP A 273 9.20 0.29 6.63
N ARG A 274 9.26 1.58 6.29
CA ARG A 274 8.74 2.09 5.03
C ARG A 274 9.80 2.11 3.94
N SER A 275 10.91 2.80 4.15
CA SER A 275 11.92 3.03 3.13
C SER A 275 12.58 1.74 2.64
N ALA A 276 12.91 0.82 3.55
CA ALA A 276 13.53 -0.45 3.16
C ALA A 276 12.53 -1.44 2.53
N ALA A 277 11.25 -1.38 2.86
CA ALA A 277 10.23 -2.12 2.15
C ALA A 277 10.08 -1.61 0.69
N TYR A 278 10.15 -0.30 0.47
CA TYR A 278 10.16 0.30 -0.87
C TYR A 278 11.42 -0.08 -1.65
N ALA A 279 12.60 -0.04 -1.00
CA ALA A 279 13.84 -0.49 -1.62
C ALA A 279 13.81 -1.99 -1.94
N GLY A 280 13.25 -2.83 -1.06
CA GLY A 280 13.05 -4.25 -1.32
C GLY A 280 12.16 -4.50 -2.55
N ARG A 281 11.07 -3.74 -2.70
CA ARG A 281 10.23 -3.78 -3.92
C ARG A 281 11.04 -3.38 -5.15
N TYR A 282 11.78 -2.29 -5.09
CA TYR A 282 12.62 -1.82 -6.19
C TYR A 282 13.64 -2.88 -6.62
N VAL A 283 14.35 -3.50 -5.68
CA VAL A 283 15.31 -4.57 -5.95
C VAL A 283 14.62 -5.78 -6.58
N ALA A 284 13.57 -6.31 -5.96
CA ALA A 284 12.86 -7.49 -6.46
C ALA A 284 12.30 -7.26 -7.88
N LYS A 285 11.75 -6.06 -8.12
CA LYS A 285 11.20 -5.69 -9.42
C LYS A 285 12.27 -5.64 -10.51
N ASN A 286 13.44 -5.07 -10.22
CA ASN A 286 14.55 -5.04 -11.17
C ASN A 286 15.11 -6.43 -11.47
N ILE A 287 15.16 -7.34 -10.49
CA ILE A 287 15.61 -8.73 -10.70
C ILE A 287 14.66 -9.46 -11.66
N VAL A 288 13.35 -9.33 -11.47
CA VAL A 288 12.35 -9.96 -12.35
C VAL A 288 12.35 -9.29 -13.73
N ALA A 289 12.41 -7.95 -13.80
CA ALA A 289 12.48 -7.20 -15.05
C ALA A 289 13.74 -7.54 -15.88
N ALA A 290 14.86 -7.81 -15.22
CA ALA A 290 16.09 -8.29 -15.85
C ALA A 290 15.96 -9.71 -16.42
N GLY A 291 14.93 -10.45 -16.04
CA GLY A 291 14.73 -11.85 -16.41
C GLY A 291 15.65 -12.82 -15.68
N LEU A 292 16.26 -12.41 -14.56
CA LEU A 292 17.06 -13.28 -13.68
C LEU A 292 16.21 -14.35 -13.00
N ALA A 293 14.96 -14.04 -12.72
CA ALA A 293 13.95 -14.96 -12.17
C ALA A 293 12.56 -14.53 -12.60
N SER A 294 11.57 -15.43 -12.58
CA SER A 294 10.15 -15.06 -12.77
C SER A 294 9.45 -14.67 -11.47
N LYS A 295 10.05 -15.01 -10.32
CA LYS A 295 9.62 -14.61 -8.97
C LYS A 295 10.85 -14.28 -8.13
N CYS A 296 10.77 -13.22 -7.35
CA CYS A 296 11.83 -12.85 -6.44
C CYS A 296 11.24 -12.26 -5.15
N GLU A 297 11.64 -12.81 -4.02
CA GLU A 297 11.45 -12.24 -2.71
C GLU A 297 12.81 -11.87 -2.12
N ILE A 298 12.94 -10.66 -1.60
CA ILE A 298 14.11 -10.20 -0.85
C ILE A 298 13.70 -9.92 0.59
N GLN A 299 14.54 -10.32 1.55
CA GLN A 299 14.47 -9.87 2.93
C GLN A 299 15.70 -9.00 3.23
N VAL A 300 15.45 -7.87 3.89
CA VAL A 300 16.49 -6.98 4.42
C VAL A 300 16.21 -6.75 5.90
N SER A 301 17.24 -6.76 6.74
CA SER A 301 17.08 -6.51 8.18
C SER A 301 18.09 -5.48 8.70
N TYR A 302 17.69 -4.78 9.77
CA TYR A 302 18.47 -3.71 10.37
C TYR A 302 18.51 -3.83 11.89
N ALA A 303 19.57 -3.28 12.49
CA ALA A 303 19.69 -3.00 13.92
C ALA A 303 19.57 -1.48 14.13
N ILE A 304 18.90 -1.07 15.22
CA ILE A 304 18.75 0.35 15.55
C ILE A 304 20.11 1.07 15.62
N GLY A 305 20.21 2.22 15.02
CA GLY A 305 21.42 3.05 15.01
C GLY A 305 22.56 2.53 14.12
N VAL A 306 22.38 1.43 13.40
CA VAL A 306 23.35 0.87 12.44
C VAL A 306 22.91 1.18 11.02
N ALA A 307 23.83 1.67 10.18
CA ALA A 307 23.54 2.00 8.78
C ALA A 307 23.48 0.76 7.88
N GLU A 308 24.48 -0.12 8.01
CA GLU A 308 24.55 -1.34 7.19
C GLU A 308 23.46 -2.33 7.55
N PRO A 309 22.78 -2.93 6.54
CA PRO A 309 21.86 -4.03 6.79
C PRO A 309 22.54 -5.19 7.51
N THR A 310 21.91 -5.73 8.54
CA THR A 310 22.40 -6.89 9.28
C THR A 310 22.32 -8.17 8.45
N SER A 311 21.37 -8.26 7.52
CA SER A 311 21.29 -9.35 6.55
C SER A 311 20.56 -8.92 5.27
N ILE A 312 20.90 -9.58 4.15
CA ILE A 312 20.19 -9.55 2.89
C ILE A 312 20.04 -11.00 2.43
N SER A 313 18.83 -11.45 2.19
CA SER A 313 18.58 -12.78 1.64
C SER A 313 17.59 -12.71 0.48
N VAL A 314 17.72 -13.62 -0.47
CA VAL A 314 16.88 -13.72 -1.67
C VAL A 314 16.30 -15.13 -1.75
N ASN A 315 15.09 -15.22 -2.26
CA ASN A 315 14.47 -16.47 -2.66
C ASN A 315 13.80 -16.28 -4.03
N THR A 316 14.27 -16.98 -5.03
CA THR A 316 13.69 -17.00 -6.38
C THR A 316 12.67 -18.13 -6.58
N PHE A 317 12.35 -18.88 -5.55
CA PHE A 317 11.37 -20.00 -5.59
C PHE A 317 11.70 -21.03 -6.67
N GLY A 318 13.00 -21.25 -6.93
CA GLY A 318 13.48 -22.17 -7.96
C GLY A 318 13.31 -21.67 -9.40
N THR A 319 12.97 -20.39 -9.59
CA THR A 319 12.83 -19.77 -10.93
C THR A 319 14.09 -19.01 -11.37
N GLY A 320 15.11 -18.93 -10.50
CA GLY A 320 16.36 -18.24 -10.77
C GLY A 320 17.16 -18.88 -11.90
N LYS A 321 17.72 -18.05 -12.78
CA LYS A 321 18.66 -18.48 -13.83
C LYS A 321 20.11 -18.56 -13.34
N ILE A 322 20.39 -17.90 -12.23
CA ILE A 322 21.63 -17.97 -11.46
C ILE A 322 21.29 -18.28 -10.00
N ALA A 323 22.27 -18.67 -9.21
CA ALA A 323 22.06 -18.98 -7.79
C ALA A 323 21.63 -17.75 -6.98
N ASP A 324 20.80 -17.95 -5.98
CA ASP A 324 20.29 -16.86 -5.11
C ASP A 324 21.45 -16.10 -4.43
N GLU A 325 22.53 -16.76 -4.07
CA GLU A 325 23.74 -16.15 -3.51
C GLU A 325 24.46 -15.21 -4.49
N GLN A 326 24.44 -15.52 -5.78
CA GLN A 326 24.99 -14.64 -6.81
C GLN A 326 24.11 -13.41 -6.99
N ILE A 327 22.78 -13.55 -6.89
CA ILE A 327 21.84 -12.42 -6.89
C ILE A 327 22.09 -11.52 -5.68
N VAL A 328 22.33 -12.07 -4.50
CA VAL A 328 22.69 -11.28 -3.30
C VAL A 328 23.98 -10.48 -3.51
N ALA A 329 24.99 -11.06 -4.17
CA ALA A 329 26.22 -10.34 -4.49
C ALA A 329 25.97 -9.14 -5.42
N LEU A 330 25.15 -9.33 -6.47
CA LEU A 330 24.75 -8.26 -7.38
C LEU A 330 23.94 -7.15 -6.68
N ILE A 331 23.07 -7.53 -5.73
CA ILE A 331 22.32 -6.55 -4.93
C ILE A 331 23.27 -5.66 -4.15
N ARG A 332 24.27 -6.22 -3.48
CA ARG A 332 25.25 -5.46 -2.71
C ARG A 332 26.12 -4.53 -3.57
N GLU A 333 26.33 -4.89 -4.83
CA GLU A 333 27.09 -4.07 -5.79
C GLU A 333 26.27 -2.92 -6.37
N LEU A 334 24.99 -3.15 -6.70
CA LEU A 334 24.19 -2.24 -7.51
C LEU A 334 23.21 -1.38 -6.72
N PHE A 335 22.91 -1.74 -5.46
CA PHE A 335 21.91 -1.06 -4.63
C PHE A 335 22.49 -0.69 -3.26
N ASP A 336 22.39 0.58 -2.92
CA ASP A 336 22.72 1.05 -1.57
C ASP A 336 21.51 0.90 -0.65
N LEU A 337 21.53 -0.12 0.20
CA LEU A 337 20.45 -0.44 1.13
C LEU A 337 20.66 0.15 2.54
N ARG A 338 21.62 1.05 2.72
CA ARG A 338 21.73 1.86 3.93
C ARG A 338 20.58 2.89 3.97
N PRO A 339 20.08 3.30 5.13
CA PRO A 339 18.93 4.23 5.22
C PRO A 339 19.10 5.49 4.38
N ARG A 340 20.28 6.13 4.42
CA ARG A 340 20.61 7.29 3.60
C ARG A 340 20.63 6.96 2.10
N GLY A 341 21.28 5.85 1.74
CA GLY A 341 21.36 5.39 0.36
C GLY A 341 19.99 5.13 -0.25
N ILE A 342 19.08 4.50 0.50
CA ILE A 342 17.70 4.28 0.07
C ILE A 342 16.98 5.60 -0.18
N ILE A 343 17.06 6.56 0.75
CA ILE A 343 16.41 7.86 0.64
C ILE A 343 16.90 8.60 -0.61
N GLU A 344 18.20 8.58 -0.88
CA GLU A 344 18.80 9.23 -2.05
C GLU A 344 18.45 8.48 -3.35
N MET A 345 18.60 7.15 -3.38
CA MET A 345 18.34 6.30 -4.53
C MET A 345 16.88 6.39 -5.02
N LEU A 346 15.94 6.46 -4.09
CA LEU A 346 14.52 6.50 -4.39
C LEU A 346 13.91 7.92 -4.29
N ASP A 347 14.72 8.94 -3.99
CA ASP A 347 14.28 10.35 -3.87
C ASP A 347 13.04 10.50 -2.96
N LEU A 348 13.17 10.00 -1.72
CA LEU A 348 12.04 9.87 -0.80
C LEU A 348 11.72 11.12 0.02
N ARG A 349 12.46 12.23 -0.14
CA ARG A 349 12.21 13.48 0.60
C ARG A 349 11.21 14.41 -0.11
N ARG A 350 10.25 13.84 -0.80
CA ARG A 350 9.20 14.55 -1.54
C ARG A 350 7.82 14.27 -0.94
N PRO A 351 6.85 15.18 -1.07
CA PRO A 351 5.46 14.95 -0.62
C PRO A 351 4.71 14.01 -1.59
N ILE A 352 4.98 12.71 -1.51
CA ILE A 352 4.47 11.68 -2.41
C ILE A 352 3.65 10.61 -1.68
N TYR A 353 3.50 10.73 -0.37
CA TYR A 353 3.07 9.64 0.50
C TYR A 353 1.55 9.46 0.55
N ARG A 354 0.76 10.53 0.59
CA ARG A 354 -0.70 10.41 0.56
C ARG A 354 -1.19 9.58 -0.64
N ALA A 355 -0.56 9.74 -1.79
CA ALA A 355 -0.91 8.99 -2.99
C ALA A 355 -0.67 7.48 -2.85
N THR A 356 0.20 7.04 -1.93
CA THR A 356 0.46 5.61 -1.69
C THR A 356 -0.58 4.96 -0.79
N ALA A 357 -1.27 5.73 0.03
CA ALA A 357 -2.08 5.26 1.14
C ALA A 357 -3.37 4.51 0.74
N SER A 358 -3.71 4.44 -0.54
CA SER A 358 -4.84 3.68 -1.07
C SER A 358 -4.42 2.91 -2.31
N TYR A 359 -5.06 1.75 -2.56
CA TYR A 359 -4.86 0.91 -3.75
C TYR A 359 -3.46 0.29 -3.87
N GLY A 360 -2.79 0.07 -2.74
CA GLY A 360 -1.46 -0.53 -2.62
C GLY A 360 -0.31 0.46 -2.83
N HIS A 361 0.79 0.22 -2.14
CA HIS A 361 2.02 1.00 -2.26
C HIS A 361 2.86 0.57 -3.46
N PHE A 362 2.58 -0.60 -4.04
CA PHE A 362 3.35 -1.21 -5.11
C PHE A 362 2.51 -1.47 -6.37
N GLY A 363 3.19 -1.59 -7.52
CA GLY A 363 2.57 -1.93 -8.79
C GLY A 363 1.87 -0.77 -9.50
N ARG A 364 2.17 0.47 -9.14
CA ARG A 364 1.60 1.69 -9.74
C ARG A 364 2.67 2.60 -10.31
N GLN A 365 2.39 3.20 -11.46
CA GLN A 365 3.29 4.16 -12.09
C GLN A 365 3.42 5.45 -11.27
N GLY A 366 4.54 6.16 -11.46
CA GLY A 366 4.81 7.44 -10.84
C GLY A 366 5.60 7.39 -9.53
N PHE A 367 5.89 6.21 -9.01
CA PHE A 367 6.72 6.00 -7.83
C PHE A 367 8.11 5.49 -8.22
N SER A 368 9.15 6.04 -7.61
CA SER A 368 10.56 5.73 -7.93
C SER A 368 10.93 4.26 -7.69
N TRP A 369 10.34 3.62 -6.69
CA TRP A 369 10.56 2.20 -6.40
C TRP A 369 9.90 1.24 -7.41
N GLU A 370 9.16 1.78 -8.37
CA GLU A 370 8.59 1.01 -9.48
C GLU A 370 9.43 1.12 -10.77
N ASN A 371 10.53 1.88 -10.75
CA ASN A 371 11.45 1.96 -11.88
C ASN A 371 12.22 0.65 -12.07
N THR A 372 12.62 0.37 -13.31
CA THR A 372 13.39 -0.82 -13.70
C THR A 372 14.73 -0.45 -14.35
N ASP A 373 15.29 0.68 -13.95
CA ASP A 373 16.52 1.28 -14.51
C ASP A 373 17.78 0.48 -14.19
N LYS A 374 17.74 -0.42 -13.20
CA LYS A 374 18.85 -1.35 -12.89
C LYS A 374 18.76 -2.68 -13.65
N ALA A 375 17.66 -2.93 -14.36
CA ALA A 375 17.44 -4.22 -15.02
C ALA A 375 18.52 -4.56 -16.07
N GLU A 376 18.99 -3.60 -16.88
CA GLU A 376 20.04 -3.86 -17.88
C GLU A 376 21.38 -4.17 -17.22
N ALA A 377 21.75 -3.51 -16.11
CA ALA A 377 22.97 -3.82 -15.37
C ALA A 377 22.91 -5.22 -14.74
N LEU A 378 21.76 -5.61 -14.21
CA LEU A 378 21.53 -6.95 -13.66
C LEU A 378 21.57 -8.03 -14.76
N LYS A 379 21.04 -7.75 -15.94
CA LYS A 379 21.00 -8.67 -17.07
C LYS A 379 22.39 -9.04 -17.58
N ALA A 380 23.39 -8.18 -17.39
CA ALA A 380 24.78 -8.48 -17.76
C ALA A 380 25.37 -9.69 -17.00
N ALA A 381 24.71 -10.17 -15.94
CA ALA A 381 25.10 -11.37 -15.21
C ALA A 381 24.53 -12.68 -15.79
N LEU A 382 23.66 -12.61 -16.81
CA LEU A 382 23.14 -13.75 -17.57
C LEU A 382 24.09 -14.15 -18.70
#